data_65ffdbce23be348c0f84a42472163ea1
#
_entry.id   65ffdbce23be348c0f84a42472163ea1
#
_cell.length_a   1.000
_cell.length_b   1.000
_cell.length_c   1.000
_cell.angle_alpha   90.00
_cell.angle_beta   90.00
_cell.angle_gamma   90.00
#
_symmetry.space_group_name_H-M   'P 1'
#
loop_
_entity.id
_entity.type
_entity.pdbx_description
1 polymer ?
#
loop_
_entity_poly.entity_id
_entity_poly.type
_entity_poly.pdbx_seq_one_letter_code
_entity_poly.pdbx_strand_id
1 'polypeptide(L)'
;MNMKEALAAAIKAAAVKAIAAGTIKEGDLPEVLLEVPPQKEFGDFATNFAMQSARGLKCNPRLVAQAVIDNLDCPYVAKAEIAGPGFINFYLKQNWTAELLASIVAAGADYGNLPARGGEKIQLEYVSANPTGPLHVGHGRGAAVGSSLANLLKAAGYDVTREYYINDAGNQINNLAASVNARYLEELGVDVEFPENGYHGYDIVETAKRIVKIYGDKFLHMDEQERLHEFRTIALKEKLAALKEDLEAFNVTFDVWFSEQTLHDADKIKEACELLTERGYMYEKDGALWLKATAYGDDKDRVVIRDNGVPTYLAADIAYHWNKFSRGFDRVINLWGADHHGYIARMKAAVGALGYDPEQLEVLILQMVSLYRNGELVKMSKRTGQSVTLNELIEEVGTDAARFFFAMRSIDSQLDFDLTLATEKSNENPVYYIQYAHARICSIMRQLAEENVVEAAAADYNLLTDATELELIKKLGEYQEMLELAAKERAVHRVAHYVHDLAGLFHSFYNQCRILGVDQEVQQARIKLVQATRHTIKHALNILGVSAPERM
;
A
#
# COMPACT_ATOMS: atom_id res chain seq x y z
N MET A 1 22.77 10.30 -1.07
CA MET A 1 22.26 11.54 -0.45
C MET A 1 21.53 12.30 -1.54
N ASN A 2 20.24 12.47 -1.36
CA ASN A 2 19.37 13.24 -2.26
C ASN A 2 19.86 14.71 -2.25
N MET A 3 19.71 15.43 -3.36
CA MET A 3 20.16 16.81 -3.50
C MET A 3 19.47 17.75 -2.50
N LYS A 4 18.18 17.54 -2.21
CA LYS A 4 17.48 18.27 -1.12
C LYS A 4 18.12 18.02 0.24
N GLU A 5 18.49 16.76 0.54
CA GLU A 5 19.18 16.42 1.79
C GLU A 5 20.57 17.10 1.84
N ALA A 6 21.30 17.12 0.73
CA ALA A 6 22.59 17.78 0.64
C ALA A 6 22.45 19.29 0.85
N LEU A 7 21.44 19.93 0.25
CA LEU A 7 21.15 21.34 0.45
C LEU A 7 20.69 21.63 1.88
N ALA A 8 19.81 20.81 2.45
CA ALA A 8 19.36 20.94 3.83
C ALA A 8 20.53 20.79 4.83
N ALA A 9 21.40 19.80 4.62
CA ALA A 9 22.61 19.64 5.42
C ALA A 9 23.56 20.83 5.29
N ALA A 10 23.75 21.37 4.08
CA ALA A 10 24.58 22.55 3.84
C ALA A 10 24.02 23.80 4.53
N ILE A 11 22.70 24.00 4.51
CA ILE A 11 22.01 25.10 5.22
C ILE A 11 22.24 24.98 6.73
N LYS A 12 22.06 23.80 7.28
CA LYS A 12 22.28 23.55 8.72
C LYS A 12 23.74 23.77 9.11
N ALA A 13 24.67 23.26 8.29
CA ALA A 13 26.12 23.46 8.49
C ALA A 13 26.52 24.95 8.39
N ALA A 14 25.92 25.70 7.46
CA ALA A 14 26.14 27.14 7.32
C ALA A 14 25.67 27.91 8.57
N ALA A 15 24.50 27.56 9.12
CA ALA A 15 24.02 28.16 10.37
C ALA A 15 24.94 27.85 11.55
N VAL A 16 25.43 26.59 11.67
CA VAL A 16 26.40 26.20 12.70
C VAL A 16 27.72 26.98 12.56
N LYS A 17 28.24 27.15 11.34
CA LYS A 17 29.43 27.98 11.06
C LYS A 17 29.21 29.43 11.47
N ALA A 18 28.03 29.98 11.17
CA ALA A 18 27.67 31.36 11.52
C ALA A 18 27.58 31.59 13.05
N ILE A 19 27.06 30.58 13.80
CA ILE A 19 27.06 30.56 15.28
C ILE A 19 28.50 30.53 15.80
N ALA A 20 29.32 29.62 15.30
CA ALA A 20 30.72 29.50 15.73
C ALA A 20 31.55 30.75 15.44
N ALA A 21 31.25 31.47 14.36
CA ALA A 21 31.86 32.76 14.01
C ALA A 21 31.30 33.96 14.80
N GLY A 22 30.27 33.75 15.64
CA GLY A 22 29.63 34.84 16.41
C GLY A 22 28.75 35.76 15.58
N THR A 23 28.46 35.44 14.31
CA THR A 23 27.62 36.26 13.41
C THR A 23 26.16 36.23 13.83
N ILE A 24 25.70 35.09 14.34
CA ILE A 24 24.38 34.90 14.96
C ILE A 24 24.55 34.24 16.33
N LYS A 25 23.55 34.43 17.20
CA LYS A 25 23.62 33.92 18.58
C LYS A 25 23.46 32.41 18.62
N GLU A 26 23.98 31.77 19.65
CA GLU A 26 23.77 30.39 19.96
C GLU A 26 22.32 30.11 20.34
N GLY A 27 21.76 28.97 19.87
CA GLY A 27 20.42 28.52 20.19
C GLY A 27 20.04 27.28 19.37
N ASP A 28 18.85 26.77 19.64
CA ASP A 28 18.32 25.58 18.95
C ASP A 28 18.01 25.90 17.47
N LEU A 29 18.49 25.03 16.60
CA LEU A 29 18.22 25.07 15.16
C LEU A 29 17.13 24.05 14.81
N PRO A 30 16.03 24.49 14.17
CA PRO A 30 14.99 23.58 13.68
C PRO A 30 15.49 22.67 12.55
N GLU A 31 14.65 21.72 12.16
CA GLU A 31 14.86 20.97 10.94
C GLU A 31 14.73 21.88 9.71
N VAL A 32 15.58 21.64 8.70
CA VAL A 32 15.55 22.41 7.45
C VAL A 32 14.52 21.80 6.51
N LEU A 33 13.42 22.51 6.31
CA LEU A 33 12.41 22.13 5.33
C LEU A 33 12.62 22.91 4.03
N LEU A 34 12.67 22.20 2.91
CA LEU A 34 12.82 22.76 1.57
C LEU A 34 11.50 22.56 0.79
N GLU A 35 11.01 23.64 0.22
CA GLU A 35 9.79 23.69 -0.59
C GLU A 35 10.14 24.11 -2.02
N VAL A 36 9.38 23.62 -2.99
CA VAL A 36 9.45 24.10 -4.38
C VAL A 36 8.55 25.33 -4.48
N PRO A 37 9.09 26.52 -4.83
CA PRO A 37 8.25 27.70 -4.96
C PRO A 37 7.20 27.53 -6.06
N PRO A 38 5.99 28.10 -5.90
CA PRO A 38 4.92 27.99 -6.90
C PRO A 38 5.25 28.74 -8.21
N GLN A 39 6.16 29.71 -8.18
CA GLN A 39 6.59 30.47 -9.34
C GLN A 39 8.08 30.24 -9.60
N LYS A 40 8.44 29.88 -10.83
CA LYS A 40 9.84 29.56 -11.25
C LYS A 40 10.82 30.72 -11.02
N GLU A 41 10.34 31.95 -11.01
CA GLU A 41 11.16 33.16 -10.73
C GLU A 41 11.72 33.20 -9.31
N PHE A 42 11.12 32.46 -8.38
CA PHE A 42 11.61 32.38 -6.98
C PHE A 42 12.62 31.24 -6.75
N GLY A 43 13.17 30.67 -7.80
CA GLY A 43 14.20 29.65 -7.74
C GLY A 43 13.68 28.21 -7.80
N ASP A 44 14.60 27.27 -7.61
CA ASP A 44 14.32 25.84 -7.62
C ASP A 44 13.83 25.34 -6.25
N PHE A 45 14.33 25.92 -5.15
CA PHE A 45 13.93 25.64 -3.78
C PHE A 45 13.84 26.91 -2.94
N ALA A 46 13.00 26.88 -1.91
CA ALA A 46 12.90 27.89 -0.88
C ALA A 46 12.86 27.24 0.52
N THR A 47 13.31 27.98 1.52
CA THR A 47 13.18 27.59 2.92
C THR A 47 12.78 28.75 3.81
N ASN A 48 11.99 28.47 4.83
CA ASN A 48 11.66 29.40 5.92
C ASN A 48 12.54 29.17 7.16
N PHE A 49 13.62 28.38 7.04
CA PHE A 49 14.52 28.00 8.13
C PHE A 49 14.98 29.19 8.98
N ALA A 50 15.39 30.30 8.34
CA ALA A 50 15.85 31.48 9.06
C ALA A 50 14.74 32.14 9.90
N MET A 51 13.49 32.10 9.42
CA MET A 51 12.33 32.60 10.18
C MET A 51 12.01 31.70 11.38
N GLN A 52 12.07 30.39 11.21
CA GLN A 52 11.84 29.43 12.29
C GLN A 52 12.94 29.49 13.35
N SER A 53 14.21 29.66 12.92
CA SER A 53 15.38 29.78 13.81
C SER A 53 15.43 31.11 14.59
N ALA A 54 14.85 32.17 14.05
CA ALA A 54 14.97 33.54 14.58
C ALA A 54 14.56 33.66 16.04
N ARG A 55 13.52 32.97 16.46
CA ARG A 55 13.03 33.00 17.85
C ARG A 55 14.02 32.29 18.80
N GLY A 56 14.54 31.14 18.45
CA GLY A 56 15.51 30.37 19.24
C GLY A 56 16.84 31.12 19.36
N LEU A 57 17.29 31.67 18.26
CA LEU A 57 18.55 32.44 18.16
C LEU A 57 18.43 33.87 18.69
N LYS A 58 17.22 34.36 18.98
CA LYS A 58 16.95 35.77 19.37
C LYS A 58 17.58 36.79 18.41
N CYS A 59 17.48 36.52 17.12
CA CYS A 59 18.03 37.31 16.02
C CYS A 59 16.93 37.70 15.03
N ASN A 60 17.18 38.76 14.23
CA ASN A 60 16.28 39.08 13.13
C ASN A 60 16.34 38.00 12.04
N PRO A 61 15.20 37.50 11.51
CA PRO A 61 15.20 36.46 10.49
C PRO A 61 16.05 36.76 9.26
N ARG A 62 16.06 38.02 8.79
CA ARG A 62 16.89 38.41 7.65
C ARG A 62 18.40 38.37 7.95
N LEU A 63 18.80 38.62 9.20
CA LEU A 63 20.20 38.47 9.62
C LEU A 63 20.60 36.99 9.66
N VAL A 64 19.70 36.12 10.14
CA VAL A 64 19.94 34.68 10.11
C VAL A 64 20.02 34.17 8.66
N ALA A 65 19.13 34.64 7.78
CA ALA A 65 19.13 34.27 6.36
C ALA A 65 20.45 34.71 5.68
N GLN A 66 20.91 35.95 5.94
CA GLN A 66 22.17 36.44 5.39
C GLN A 66 23.37 35.64 5.90
N ALA A 67 23.40 35.35 7.21
CA ALA A 67 24.48 34.57 7.80
C ALA A 67 24.54 33.13 7.25
N VAL A 68 23.39 32.54 6.96
CA VAL A 68 23.32 31.25 6.27
C VAL A 68 23.88 31.36 4.85
N ILE A 69 23.44 32.33 4.06
CA ILE A 69 23.91 32.55 2.68
C ILE A 69 25.41 32.75 2.63
N ASP A 70 25.95 33.61 3.51
CA ASP A 70 27.39 33.97 3.56
C ASP A 70 28.29 32.77 3.91
N ASN A 71 27.73 31.76 4.61
CA ASN A 71 28.46 30.57 5.04
C ASN A 71 28.05 29.30 4.26
N LEU A 72 27.16 29.44 3.26
CA LEU A 72 26.67 28.31 2.49
C LEU A 72 27.76 27.74 1.59
N ASP A 73 28.07 26.47 1.83
CA ASP A 73 28.99 25.70 0.98
C ASP A 73 28.20 24.51 0.38
N CYS A 74 27.60 24.75 -0.78
CA CYS A 74 26.83 23.77 -1.50
C CYS A 74 27.20 23.80 -3.00
N PRO A 75 27.80 22.74 -3.55
CA PRO A 75 28.28 22.73 -4.93
C PRO A 75 27.16 22.88 -5.96
N TYR A 76 25.92 22.56 -5.58
CA TYR A 76 24.75 22.61 -6.47
C TYR A 76 24.11 24.00 -6.57
N VAL A 77 24.37 24.92 -5.64
CA VAL A 77 23.77 26.24 -5.60
C VAL A 77 24.55 27.21 -6.49
N ALA A 78 23.86 27.81 -7.45
CA ALA A 78 24.40 28.91 -8.27
C ALA A 78 24.21 30.28 -7.58
N LYS A 79 23.07 30.46 -6.90
CA LYS A 79 22.69 31.71 -6.26
C LYS A 79 21.72 31.44 -5.12
N ALA A 80 21.80 32.19 -4.04
CA ALA A 80 20.82 32.24 -2.97
C ALA A 80 20.39 33.67 -2.72
N GLU A 81 19.10 33.93 -2.50
CA GLU A 81 18.53 35.25 -2.27
C GLU A 81 17.55 35.25 -1.09
N ILE A 82 17.54 36.36 -0.35
CA ILE A 82 16.58 36.58 0.73
C ILE A 82 15.28 37.15 0.14
N ALA A 83 14.18 36.48 0.36
CA ALA A 83 12.84 36.90 0.00
C ALA A 83 11.99 37.25 1.22
N GLY A 84 11.21 38.33 1.12
CA GLY A 84 10.28 38.74 2.16
C GLY A 84 10.92 38.90 3.54
N PRO A 85 10.30 38.35 4.62
CA PRO A 85 10.76 38.55 6.00
C PRO A 85 11.95 37.67 6.40
N GLY A 86 12.47 36.81 5.53
CA GLY A 86 13.59 35.90 5.83
C GLY A 86 13.48 34.52 5.17
N PHE A 87 12.67 34.35 4.13
CA PHE A 87 12.80 33.21 3.24
C PHE A 87 14.15 33.26 2.52
N ILE A 88 14.70 32.09 2.22
CA ILE A 88 15.88 31.96 1.37
C ILE A 88 15.46 31.17 0.14
N ASN A 89 15.59 31.77 -1.03
CA ASN A 89 15.38 31.17 -2.32
C ASN A 89 16.71 30.70 -2.91
N PHE A 90 16.77 29.47 -3.39
CA PHE A 90 17.95 28.85 -3.98
C PHE A 90 17.74 28.62 -5.47
N TYR A 91 18.70 29.06 -6.26
CA TYR A 91 18.80 28.81 -7.69
C TYR A 91 19.94 27.84 -7.91
N LEU A 92 19.65 26.71 -8.51
CA LEU A 92 20.64 25.66 -8.72
C LEU A 92 21.47 25.91 -9.97
N LYS A 93 22.68 25.36 -10.01
CA LYS A 93 23.52 25.38 -11.21
C LYS A 93 22.87 24.52 -12.29
N GLN A 94 23.06 24.90 -13.54
CA GLN A 94 22.46 24.18 -14.68
C GLN A 94 22.90 22.72 -14.77
N ASN A 95 24.12 22.38 -14.31
CA ASN A 95 24.65 21.02 -14.33
C ASN A 95 24.08 20.07 -13.25
N TRP A 96 23.32 20.57 -12.28
CA TRP A 96 22.77 19.70 -11.22
C TRP A 96 21.79 18.63 -11.76
N THR A 97 21.03 18.98 -12.81
CA THR A 97 20.13 18.01 -13.47
C THR A 97 20.92 16.94 -14.21
N ALA A 98 22.08 17.28 -14.76
CA ALA A 98 22.98 16.30 -15.38
C ALA A 98 23.56 15.33 -14.36
N GLU A 99 24.01 15.80 -13.21
CA GLU A 99 24.51 14.96 -12.10
C GLU A 99 23.40 14.09 -11.50
N LEU A 100 22.19 14.64 -11.35
CA LEU A 100 21.02 13.90 -10.91
C LEU A 100 20.71 12.75 -11.88
N LEU A 101 20.61 13.02 -13.18
CA LEU A 101 20.35 12.00 -14.18
C LEU A 101 21.46 10.95 -14.21
N ALA A 102 22.72 11.36 -14.07
CA ALA A 102 23.85 10.43 -13.97
C ALA A 102 23.67 9.44 -12.82
N SER A 103 23.25 9.91 -11.65
CA SER A 103 23.00 9.06 -10.48
C SER A 103 21.83 8.09 -10.69
N ILE A 104 20.75 8.55 -11.32
CA ILE A 104 19.57 7.73 -11.64
C ILE A 104 19.94 6.63 -12.65
N VAL A 105 20.65 7.00 -13.71
CA VAL A 105 21.11 6.05 -14.75
C VAL A 105 22.07 5.02 -14.15
N ALA A 106 22.98 5.44 -13.27
CA ALA A 106 23.91 4.52 -12.59
C ALA A 106 23.18 3.51 -11.69
N ALA A 107 22.11 3.92 -11.01
CA ALA A 107 21.28 3.03 -10.21
C ALA A 107 20.41 2.09 -11.08
N GLY A 108 20.07 2.50 -12.29
CA GLY A 108 19.32 1.69 -13.26
C GLY A 108 17.97 1.21 -12.70
N ALA A 109 17.72 -0.11 -12.79
CA ALA A 109 16.47 -0.72 -12.32
C ALA A 109 16.29 -0.66 -10.79
N ASP A 110 17.38 -0.51 -10.05
CA ASP A 110 17.35 -0.44 -8.57
C ASP A 110 17.10 0.97 -8.02
N TYR A 111 16.96 1.97 -8.89
CA TYR A 111 16.75 3.36 -8.48
C TYR A 111 15.57 3.55 -7.51
N GLY A 112 14.50 2.75 -7.67
CA GLY A 112 13.32 2.80 -6.80
C GLY A 112 13.46 2.05 -5.47
N ASN A 113 14.54 1.30 -5.26
CA ASN A 113 14.75 0.55 -4.02
C ASN A 113 15.53 1.41 -3.01
N LEU A 114 14.90 1.72 -1.87
CA LEU A 114 15.57 2.45 -0.80
C LEU A 114 16.46 1.52 0.03
N PRO A 115 17.48 2.05 0.71
CA PRO A 115 18.33 1.25 1.59
C PRO A 115 17.55 0.52 2.67
N ALA A 116 18.02 -0.67 3.04
CA ALA A 116 17.42 -1.46 4.13
C ALA A 116 17.38 -0.68 5.45
N ARG A 117 16.25 -0.74 6.15
CA ARG A 117 15.98 -0.04 7.41
C ARG A 117 16.38 -0.89 8.64
N GLY A 118 17.63 -1.35 8.68
CA GLY A 118 18.15 -2.09 9.84
C GLY A 118 17.46 -3.42 10.13
N GLY A 119 16.64 -3.94 9.21
CA GLY A 119 15.88 -5.18 9.37
C GLY A 119 14.57 -5.01 10.16
N GLU A 120 14.01 -3.80 10.25
CA GLU A 120 12.67 -3.58 10.85
C GLU A 120 11.62 -4.47 10.18
N LYS A 121 11.01 -5.35 10.98
CA LYS A 121 10.07 -6.39 10.55
C LYS A 121 8.64 -5.92 10.71
N ILE A 122 7.91 -5.91 9.59
CA ILE A 122 6.50 -5.52 9.56
C ILE A 122 5.64 -6.73 9.17
N GLN A 123 4.63 -7.04 9.98
CA GLN A 123 3.55 -7.92 9.56
C GLN A 123 2.40 -7.06 9.04
N LEU A 124 1.92 -7.37 7.84
CA LEU A 124 0.79 -6.68 7.22
C LEU A 124 -0.33 -7.68 6.93
N GLU A 125 -1.44 -7.53 7.64
CA GLU A 125 -2.67 -8.31 7.43
C GLU A 125 -3.68 -7.51 6.61
N TYR A 126 -4.24 -8.15 5.56
CA TYR A 126 -5.26 -7.55 4.73
C TYR A 126 -6.14 -8.59 4.04
N VAL A 127 -7.30 -8.18 3.57
CA VAL A 127 -8.40 -9.00 3.05
C VAL A 127 -9.07 -9.80 4.15
N SER A 128 -8.46 -10.87 4.63
CA SER A 128 -8.93 -11.77 5.72
C SER A 128 -10.46 -12.04 5.65
N ALA A 129 -10.97 -12.26 4.43
CA ALA A 129 -12.38 -12.52 4.18
C ALA A 129 -12.76 -13.93 4.67
N ASN A 130 -13.99 -14.07 5.19
CA ASN A 130 -14.49 -15.37 5.62
C ASN A 130 -14.60 -16.34 4.44
N PRO A 131 -14.16 -17.59 4.59
CA PRO A 131 -14.20 -18.62 3.52
C PRO A 131 -15.61 -19.21 3.35
N THR A 132 -16.61 -18.35 3.22
CA THR A 132 -18.03 -18.73 3.11
C THR A 132 -18.66 -18.37 1.78
N GLY A 133 -17.93 -17.72 0.88
CA GLY A 133 -18.37 -17.32 -0.44
C GLY A 133 -17.27 -16.62 -1.25
N PRO A 134 -17.56 -16.15 -2.49
CA PRO A 134 -16.61 -15.48 -3.34
C PRO A 134 -16.22 -14.10 -2.80
N LEU A 135 -15.04 -13.62 -3.19
CA LEU A 135 -14.62 -12.25 -2.90
C LEU A 135 -15.49 -11.23 -3.65
N HIS A 136 -15.93 -10.18 -2.97
CA HIS A 136 -16.64 -9.06 -3.57
C HIS A 136 -15.71 -7.86 -3.80
N VAL A 137 -16.18 -6.85 -4.51
CA VAL A 137 -15.41 -5.64 -4.88
C VAL A 137 -14.76 -4.94 -3.68
N GLY A 138 -15.40 -4.91 -2.51
CA GLY A 138 -14.81 -4.35 -1.29
C GLY A 138 -13.56 -5.12 -0.84
N HIS A 139 -13.57 -6.46 -0.91
CA HIS A 139 -12.38 -7.27 -0.67
C HIS A 139 -11.30 -7.01 -1.73
N GLY A 140 -11.71 -6.80 -3.00
CA GLY A 140 -10.80 -6.43 -4.10
C GLY A 140 -10.03 -5.13 -3.82
N ARG A 141 -10.70 -4.10 -3.28
CA ARG A 141 -10.01 -2.86 -2.85
C ARG A 141 -8.97 -3.16 -1.76
N GLY A 142 -9.37 -3.92 -0.73
CA GLY A 142 -8.46 -4.34 0.34
C GLY A 142 -7.25 -5.12 -0.17
N ALA A 143 -7.47 -6.02 -1.13
CA ALA A 143 -6.44 -6.82 -1.77
C ALA A 143 -5.45 -5.97 -2.58
N ALA A 144 -5.96 -5.06 -3.44
CA ALA A 144 -5.13 -4.17 -4.25
C ALA A 144 -4.30 -3.22 -3.38
N VAL A 145 -4.94 -2.54 -2.44
CA VAL A 145 -4.26 -1.56 -1.56
C VAL A 145 -3.29 -2.25 -0.62
N GLY A 146 -3.69 -3.36 0.03
CA GLY A 146 -2.83 -4.09 0.97
C GLY A 146 -1.58 -4.66 0.29
N SER A 147 -1.73 -5.30 -0.87
CA SER A 147 -0.58 -5.82 -1.62
C SER A 147 0.32 -4.71 -2.16
N SER A 148 -0.25 -3.59 -2.62
CA SER A 148 0.54 -2.43 -3.04
C SER A 148 1.27 -1.77 -1.88
N LEU A 149 0.66 -1.71 -0.69
CA LEU A 149 1.33 -1.22 0.52
C LEU A 149 2.48 -2.14 0.93
N ALA A 150 2.30 -3.47 0.86
CA ALA A 150 3.38 -4.42 1.11
C ALA A 150 4.57 -4.20 0.16
N ASN A 151 4.29 -4.02 -1.13
CA ASN A 151 5.32 -3.76 -2.14
C ASN A 151 6.02 -2.42 -1.91
N LEU A 152 5.25 -1.37 -1.58
CA LEU A 152 5.78 -0.03 -1.25
C LEU A 152 6.71 -0.09 -0.03
N LEU A 153 6.30 -0.77 1.04
CA LEU A 153 7.11 -0.94 2.25
C LEU A 153 8.40 -1.73 1.96
N LYS A 154 8.32 -2.79 1.13
CA LYS A 154 9.53 -3.52 0.67
C LYS A 154 10.46 -2.62 -0.14
N ALA A 155 9.93 -1.84 -1.09
CA ALA A 155 10.72 -0.86 -1.84
C ALA A 155 11.34 0.22 -0.94
N ALA A 156 10.67 0.57 0.17
CA ALA A 156 11.17 1.49 1.18
C ALA A 156 12.16 0.85 2.19
N GLY A 157 12.58 -0.40 1.98
CA GLY A 157 13.64 -1.06 2.74
C GLY A 157 13.19 -1.80 4.00
N TYR A 158 11.89 -2.02 4.21
CA TYR A 158 11.36 -2.81 5.33
C TYR A 158 11.32 -4.31 5.00
N ASP A 159 11.46 -5.14 6.04
CA ASP A 159 11.21 -6.59 5.96
C ASP A 159 9.71 -6.86 6.21
N VAL A 160 8.96 -7.18 5.15
CA VAL A 160 7.49 -7.26 5.18
C VAL A 160 7.01 -8.68 4.99
N THR A 161 6.23 -9.17 5.94
CA THR A 161 5.48 -10.43 5.86
C THR A 161 4.00 -10.12 5.61
N ARG A 162 3.44 -10.67 4.54
CA ARG A 162 2.01 -10.56 4.17
C ARG A 162 1.23 -11.70 4.75
N GLU A 163 0.16 -11.41 5.49
CA GLU A 163 -0.63 -12.42 6.18
C GLU A 163 -2.11 -12.31 5.85
N TYR A 164 -2.73 -13.46 5.63
CA TYR A 164 -4.17 -13.64 5.51
C TYR A 164 -4.66 -14.44 6.71
N TYR A 165 -5.60 -13.89 7.49
CA TYR A 165 -6.26 -14.61 8.57
C TYR A 165 -7.46 -15.39 8.05
N ILE A 166 -7.48 -16.70 8.30
CA ILE A 166 -8.55 -17.60 7.92
C ILE A 166 -9.44 -17.79 9.13
N ASN A 167 -10.66 -17.26 9.09
CA ASN A 167 -11.69 -17.53 10.08
C ASN A 167 -12.34 -18.92 9.78
N ASP A 168 -11.64 -19.99 10.12
CA ASP A 168 -12.04 -21.38 9.89
C ASP A 168 -12.57 -22.07 11.15
N ALA A 169 -12.78 -21.32 12.24
CA ALA A 169 -13.40 -21.77 13.48
C ALA A 169 -14.80 -21.16 13.67
N GLY A 170 -15.58 -21.76 14.54
CA GLY A 170 -16.86 -21.20 15.00
C GLY A 170 -18.06 -21.41 14.07
N ASN A 171 -19.13 -20.65 14.37
CA ASN A 171 -20.46 -20.89 13.80
C ASN A 171 -20.56 -20.67 12.29
N GLN A 172 -19.76 -19.79 11.70
CA GLN A 172 -19.84 -19.52 10.26
C GLN A 172 -19.47 -20.75 9.43
N ILE A 173 -18.46 -21.50 9.85
CA ILE A 173 -18.05 -22.72 9.15
C ILE A 173 -19.05 -23.87 9.40
N ASN A 174 -19.65 -23.92 10.59
CA ASN A 174 -20.73 -24.85 10.84
C ASN A 174 -21.96 -24.57 9.96
N ASN A 175 -22.32 -23.29 9.79
CA ASN A 175 -23.40 -22.88 8.90
C ASN A 175 -23.07 -23.20 7.42
N LEU A 176 -21.81 -23.06 7.01
CA LEU A 176 -21.35 -23.46 5.67
C LEU A 176 -21.57 -24.98 5.47
N ALA A 177 -21.11 -25.80 6.44
CA ALA A 177 -21.28 -27.24 6.38
C ALA A 177 -22.76 -27.66 6.33
N ALA A 178 -23.60 -27.05 7.17
CA ALA A 178 -25.05 -27.28 7.19
C ALA A 178 -25.72 -26.89 5.86
N SER A 179 -25.28 -25.76 5.26
CA SER A 179 -25.79 -25.31 3.95
C SER A 179 -25.46 -26.31 2.82
N VAL A 180 -24.20 -26.76 2.80
CA VAL A 180 -23.74 -27.76 1.83
C VAL A 180 -24.46 -29.08 2.05
N ASN A 181 -24.69 -29.49 3.31
CA ASN A 181 -25.46 -30.71 3.64
C ASN A 181 -26.88 -30.63 3.12
N ALA A 182 -27.59 -29.53 3.34
CA ALA A 182 -28.94 -29.35 2.84
C ALA A 182 -28.99 -29.45 1.30
N ARG A 183 -28.09 -28.75 0.59
CA ARG A 183 -28.03 -28.84 -0.89
C ARG A 183 -27.61 -30.22 -1.41
N TYR A 184 -26.75 -30.93 -0.69
CA TYR A 184 -26.38 -32.31 -1.04
C TYR A 184 -27.58 -33.25 -0.92
N LEU A 185 -28.36 -33.15 0.16
CA LEU A 185 -29.56 -33.95 0.37
C LEU A 185 -30.64 -33.62 -0.68
N GLU A 186 -30.89 -32.34 -0.98
CA GLU A 186 -31.80 -31.92 -2.05
C GLU A 186 -31.40 -32.50 -3.43
N GLU A 187 -30.10 -32.47 -3.77
CA GLU A 187 -29.59 -33.01 -5.05
C GLU A 187 -29.80 -34.52 -5.17
N LEU A 188 -29.87 -35.25 -4.04
CA LEU A 188 -30.21 -36.68 -3.99
C LEU A 188 -31.71 -36.95 -3.85
N GLY A 189 -32.56 -35.91 -3.93
CA GLY A 189 -34.01 -36.01 -3.85
C GLY A 189 -34.56 -36.22 -2.44
N VAL A 190 -33.79 -35.93 -1.40
CA VAL A 190 -34.22 -35.95 0.00
C VAL A 190 -34.81 -34.61 0.37
N ASP A 191 -36.03 -34.59 0.87
CA ASP A 191 -36.67 -33.38 1.37
C ASP A 191 -36.05 -32.99 2.71
N VAL A 192 -35.49 -31.78 2.80
CA VAL A 192 -34.79 -31.23 3.98
C VAL A 192 -35.08 -29.75 4.14
N GLU A 193 -35.30 -29.33 5.37
CA GLU A 193 -35.41 -27.91 5.69
C GLU A 193 -34.05 -27.23 5.58
N PHE A 194 -33.96 -26.14 4.81
CA PHE A 194 -32.72 -25.39 4.67
C PHE A 194 -32.42 -24.62 5.96
N PRO A 195 -31.16 -24.62 6.46
CA PRO A 195 -30.82 -23.97 7.72
C PRO A 195 -31.16 -22.48 7.72
N GLU A 196 -31.78 -21.96 8.79
CA GLU A 196 -32.18 -20.57 8.94
C GLU A 196 -31.00 -19.60 8.72
N ASN A 197 -29.81 -19.93 9.24
CA ASN A 197 -28.59 -19.15 9.08
C ASN A 197 -27.68 -19.68 7.94
N GLY A 198 -28.28 -20.40 6.97
CA GLY A 198 -27.54 -21.00 5.86
C GLY A 198 -27.18 -20.01 4.77
N TYR A 199 -26.16 -20.38 4.00
CA TYR A 199 -25.69 -19.63 2.84
C TYR A 199 -26.43 -20.08 1.58
N HIS A 200 -27.14 -19.15 0.93
CA HIS A 200 -27.97 -19.43 -0.25
C HIS A 200 -27.23 -19.22 -1.59
N GLY A 201 -25.94 -18.93 -1.58
CA GLY A 201 -25.16 -18.65 -2.78
C GLY A 201 -25.16 -19.81 -3.77
N TYR A 202 -25.11 -19.51 -5.07
CA TYR A 202 -25.03 -20.51 -6.12
C TYR A 202 -23.78 -21.41 -5.99
N ASP A 203 -22.72 -20.87 -5.45
CA ASP A 203 -21.47 -21.56 -5.13
C ASP A 203 -21.65 -22.71 -4.13
N ILE A 204 -22.64 -22.65 -3.22
CA ILE A 204 -22.99 -23.75 -2.31
C ILE A 204 -23.67 -24.90 -3.07
N VAL A 205 -24.56 -24.56 -4.00
CA VAL A 205 -25.21 -25.54 -4.88
C VAL A 205 -24.17 -26.27 -5.73
N GLU A 206 -23.23 -25.55 -6.31
CA GLU A 206 -22.16 -26.15 -7.12
C GLU A 206 -21.23 -27.04 -6.28
N THR A 207 -20.94 -26.67 -5.05
CA THR A 207 -20.17 -27.50 -4.10
C THR A 207 -20.92 -28.82 -3.85
N ALA A 208 -22.21 -28.74 -3.55
CA ALA A 208 -23.04 -29.95 -3.32
C ALA A 208 -23.10 -30.87 -4.55
N LYS A 209 -23.31 -30.32 -5.74
CA LYS A 209 -23.28 -31.09 -7.01
C LYS A 209 -21.94 -31.76 -7.25
N ARG A 210 -20.80 -31.08 -6.94
CA ARG A 210 -19.48 -31.72 -7.05
C ARG A 210 -19.31 -32.85 -6.07
N ILE A 211 -19.81 -32.72 -4.83
CA ILE A 211 -19.79 -33.78 -3.83
C ILE A 211 -20.59 -34.98 -4.34
N VAL A 212 -21.82 -34.78 -4.85
CA VAL A 212 -22.63 -35.87 -5.44
C VAL A 212 -21.91 -36.52 -6.63
N LYS A 213 -21.31 -35.70 -7.52
CA LYS A 213 -20.57 -36.23 -8.68
C LYS A 213 -19.36 -37.07 -8.30
N ILE A 214 -18.64 -36.74 -7.23
CA ILE A 214 -17.40 -37.43 -6.81
C ILE A 214 -17.70 -38.61 -5.90
N TYR A 215 -18.64 -38.46 -4.97
CA TYR A 215 -18.87 -39.42 -3.89
C TYR A 215 -20.24 -40.12 -3.96
N GLY A 216 -21.14 -39.71 -4.89
CA GLY A 216 -22.48 -40.25 -5.00
C GLY A 216 -23.29 -40.06 -3.72
N ASP A 217 -23.95 -41.13 -3.27
CA ASP A 217 -24.76 -41.17 -2.05
C ASP A 217 -23.96 -41.61 -0.79
N LYS A 218 -22.64 -41.69 -0.88
CA LYS A 218 -21.76 -42.18 0.20
C LYS A 218 -22.09 -41.56 1.56
N PHE A 219 -22.33 -40.25 1.59
CA PHE A 219 -22.56 -39.52 2.82
C PHE A 219 -24.02 -39.57 3.29
N LEU A 220 -24.96 -40.01 2.46
CA LEU A 220 -26.38 -40.12 2.81
C LEU A 220 -26.61 -41.06 3.99
N HIS A 221 -25.84 -42.13 4.08
CA HIS A 221 -25.97 -43.19 5.08
C HIS A 221 -25.08 -42.98 6.31
N MET A 222 -24.32 -41.88 6.38
CA MET A 222 -23.53 -41.52 7.55
C MET A 222 -24.41 -40.90 8.64
N ASP A 223 -23.92 -40.96 9.88
CA ASP A 223 -24.43 -40.11 10.96
C ASP A 223 -24.35 -38.62 10.58
N GLU A 224 -25.35 -37.86 10.98
CA GLU A 224 -25.42 -36.44 10.61
C GLU A 224 -24.21 -35.65 11.08
N GLN A 225 -23.72 -35.89 12.29
CA GLN A 225 -22.55 -35.16 12.84
C GLN A 225 -21.27 -35.52 12.07
N GLU A 226 -21.10 -36.79 11.72
CA GLU A 226 -19.97 -37.24 10.89
C GLU A 226 -20.05 -36.62 9.50
N ARG A 227 -21.25 -36.61 8.89
CA ARG A 227 -21.50 -36.02 7.57
C ARG A 227 -21.21 -34.50 7.57
N LEU A 228 -21.66 -33.77 8.58
CA LEU A 228 -21.38 -32.34 8.74
C LEU A 228 -19.89 -32.08 8.90
N HIS A 229 -19.16 -32.94 9.62
CA HIS A 229 -17.71 -32.84 9.75
C HIS A 229 -16.98 -33.02 8.40
N GLU A 230 -17.38 -34.02 7.62
CA GLU A 230 -16.85 -34.25 6.27
C GLU A 230 -17.13 -33.05 5.35
N PHE A 231 -18.38 -32.54 5.37
CA PHE A 231 -18.74 -31.38 4.53
C PHE A 231 -18.07 -30.08 4.97
N ARG A 232 -17.84 -29.90 6.27
CA ARG A 232 -17.01 -28.82 6.78
C ARG A 232 -15.62 -28.86 6.14
N THR A 233 -14.97 -30.01 6.18
CA THR A 233 -13.62 -30.19 5.65
C THR A 233 -13.56 -29.99 4.13
N ILE A 234 -14.49 -30.59 3.39
CA ILE A 234 -14.55 -30.48 1.92
C ILE A 234 -14.85 -29.06 1.49
N ALA A 235 -15.89 -28.44 2.06
CA ALA A 235 -16.32 -27.08 1.69
C ALA A 235 -15.26 -26.05 2.03
N LEU A 236 -14.68 -26.10 3.24
CA LEU A 236 -13.61 -25.16 3.64
C LEU A 236 -12.41 -25.25 2.71
N LYS A 237 -11.93 -26.46 2.40
CA LYS A 237 -10.82 -26.68 1.48
C LYS A 237 -11.11 -26.10 0.09
N GLU A 238 -12.33 -26.33 -0.43
CA GLU A 238 -12.75 -25.82 -1.74
C GLU A 238 -12.82 -24.30 -1.75
N LYS A 239 -13.47 -23.69 -0.74
CA LYS A 239 -13.59 -22.23 -0.66
C LYS A 239 -12.24 -21.55 -0.52
N LEU A 240 -11.34 -22.10 0.32
CA LEU A 240 -9.99 -21.56 0.46
C LEU A 240 -9.18 -21.68 -0.84
N ALA A 241 -9.34 -22.76 -1.60
CA ALA A 241 -8.68 -22.91 -2.89
C ALA A 241 -9.18 -21.83 -3.87
N ALA A 242 -10.50 -21.64 -3.96
CA ALA A 242 -11.09 -20.61 -4.81
C ALA A 242 -10.64 -19.20 -4.43
N LEU A 243 -10.61 -18.86 -3.13
CA LEU A 243 -10.11 -17.58 -2.65
C LEU A 243 -8.64 -17.32 -3.05
N LYS A 244 -7.81 -18.36 -2.97
CA LYS A 244 -6.39 -18.25 -3.38
C LYS A 244 -6.28 -18.03 -4.89
N GLU A 245 -7.02 -18.76 -5.70
CA GLU A 245 -7.05 -18.62 -7.16
C GLU A 245 -7.53 -17.21 -7.56
N ASP A 246 -8.60 -16.70 -6.93
CA ASP A 246 -9.13 -15.36 -7.18
C ASP A 246 -8.07 -14.26 -6.85
N LEU A 247 -7.37 -14.40 -5.73
CA LEU A 247 -6.34 -13.46 -5.30
C LEU A 247 -5.09 -13.53 -6.19
N GLU A 248 -4.67 -14.73 -6.59
CA GLU A 248 -3.56 -14.92 -7.54
C GLU A 248 -3.89 -14.32 -8.91
N ALA A 249 -5.11 -14.52 -9.43
CA ALA A 249 -5.60 -13.90 -10.66
C ALA A 249 -5.64 -12.37 -10.56
N PHE A 250 -5.82 -11.86 -9.35
CA PHE A 250 -5.75 -10.42 -9.04
C PHE A 250 -4.33 -9.93 -8.73
N ASN A 251 -3.31 -10.77 -8.95
CA ASN A 251 -1.91 -10.48 -8.66
C ASN A 251 -1.64 -10.15 -7.18
N VAL A 252 -2.27 -10.90 -6.27
CA VAL A 252 -2.16 -10.78 -4.83
C VAL A 252 -1.75 -12.11 -4.23
N THR A 253 -0.65 -12.12 -3.46
CA THR A 253 -0.12 -13.30 -2.80
C THR A 253 0.18 -13.02 -1.34
N PHE A 254 0.15 -14.06 -0.51
CA PHE A 254 0.44 -13.99 0.91
C PHE A 254 1.60 -14.92 1.28
N ASP A 255 2.41 -14.50 2.23
CA ASP A 255 3.53 -15.28 2.76
C ASP A 255 3.01 -16.27 3.83
N VAL A 256 1.95 -15.88 4.55
CA VAL A 256 1.31 -16.68 5.60
C VAL A 256 -0.20 -16.71 5.42
N TRP A 257 -0.77 -17.90 5.50
CA TRP A 257 -2.20 -18.16 5.60
C TRP A 257 -2.45 -18.70 7.01
N PHE A 258 -2.85 -17.82 7.93
CA PHE A 258 -3.00 -18.15 9.34
C PHE A 258 -4.40 -18.67 9.63
N SER A 259 -4.51 -19.91 10.14
CA SER A 259 -5.77 -20.56 10.53
C SER A 259 -6.12 -20.23 11.99
N GLU A 260 -7.32 -19.70 12.23
CA GLU A 260 -7.84 -19.47 13.60
C GLU A 260 -7.95 -20.78 14.39
N GLN A 261 -8.29 -21.88 13.71
CA GLN A 261 -8.41 -23.21 14.32
C GLN A 261 -7.13 -23.61 15.06
N THR A 262 -5.95 -23.19 14.56
CA THR A 262 -4.66 -23.47 15.23
C THR A 262 -4.54 -22.85 16.63
N LEU A 263 -5.23 -21.73 16.87
CA LEU A 263 -5.27 -21.12 18.21
C LEU A 263 -6.11 -21.94 19.18
N HIS A 264 -7.20 -22.54 18.68
CA HIS A 264 -8.05 -23.42 19.46
C HIS A 264 -7.37 -24.76 19.75
N ASP A 265 -6.77 -25.38 18.76
CA ASP A 265 -6.12 -26.70 18.88
C ASP A 265 -4.90 -26.67 19.81
N ALA A 266 -4.22 -25.52 19.90
CA ALA A 266 -3.04 -25.34 20.75
C ALA A 266 -3.36 -24.61 22.06
N ASP A 267 -4.62 -24.50 22.47
CA ASP A 267 -5.08 -23.81 23.70
C ASP A 267 -4.56 -22.36 23.85
N LYS A 268 -4.18 -21.70 22.74
CA LYS A 268 -3.57 -20.36 22.77
C LYS A 268 -4.51 -19.28 23.28
N ILE A 269 -5.80 -19.44 23.11
CA ILE A 269 -6.81 -18.52 23.65
C ILE A 269 -6.81 -18.59 25.18
N LYS A 270 -6.75 -19.79 25.74
CA LYS A 270 -6.67 -20.00 27.19
C LYS A 270 -5.37 -19.45 27.76
N GLU A 271 -4.23 -19.77 27.13
CA GLU A 271 -2.91 -19.25 27.54
C GLU A 271 -2.88 -17.70 27.55
N ALA A 272 -3.47 -17.05 26.54
CA ALA A 272 -3.55 -15.59 26.50
C ALA A 272 -4.39 -15.01 27.64
N CYS A 273 -5.53 -15.66 27.97
CA CYS A 273 -6.36 -15.25 29.13
C CYS A 273 -5.64 -15.45 30.46
N GLU A 274 -4.92 -16.55 30.61
CA GLU A 274 -4.12 -16.84 31.83
C GLU A 274 -3.01 -15.79 31.98
N LEU A 275 -2.26 -15.48 30.92
CA LEU A 275 -1.23 -14.45 30.93
C LEU A 275 -1.78 -13.08 31.35
N LEU A 276 -2.93 -12.68 30.80
CA LEU A 276 -3.57 -11.41 31.13
C LEU A 276 -4.11 -11.40 32.58
N THR A 277 -4.54 -12.55 33.08
CA THR A 277 -4.97 -12.72 34.50
C THR A 277 -3.78 -12.58 35.44
N GLU A 278 -2.67 -13.25 35.17
CA GLU A 278 -1.42 -13.14 35.96
C GLU A 278 -0.89 -11.69 35.97
N ARG A 279 -1.04 -10.96 34.87
CA ARG A 279 -0.67 -9.53 34.77
C ARG A 279 -1.66 -8.58 35.44
N GLY A 280 -2.80 -9.10 35.97
CA GLY A 280 -3.82 -8.32 36.66
C GLY A 280 -4.74 -7.51 35.77
N TYR A 281 -4.77 -7.80 34.45
CA TYR A 281 -5.64 -7.12 33.48
C TYR A 281 -6.96 -7.85 33.20
N MET A 282 -7.18 -9.02 33.82
CA MET A 282 -8.46 -9.73 33.81
C MET A 282 -9.11 -9.72 35.20
N TYR A 283 -10.44 -9.76 35.23
CA TYR A 283 -11.24 -9.93 36.45
C TYR A 283 -12.55 -10.65 36.15
N GLU A 284 -13.08 -11.35 37.14
CA GLU A 284 -14.40 -11.99 37.06
C GLU A 284 -15.50 -11.03 37.54
N LYS A 285 -16.59 -11.00 36.79
CA LYS A 285 -17.81 -10.27 37.10
C LYS A 285 -19.01 -10.95 36.46
N ASP A 286 -20.06 -11.18 37.27
CA ASP A 286 -21.32 -11.81 36.85
C ASP A 286 -21.11 -13.17 36.15
N GLY A 287 -20.12 -13.95 36.61
CA GLY A 287 -19.76 -15.25 36.05
C GLY A 287 -18.94 -15.20 34.74
N ALA A 288 -18.67 -14.03 34.19
CA ALA A 288 -17.89 -13.81 32.98
C ALA A 288 -16.49 -13.28 33.31
N LEU A 289 -15.52 -13.56 32.42
CA LEU A 289 -14.16 -13.02 32.50
C LEU A 289 -14.06 -11.76 31.66
N TRP A 290 -13.60 -10.67 32.27
CA TRP A 290 -13.52 -9.34 31.65
C TRP A 290 -12.09 -8.84 31.54
N LEU A 291 -11.75 -8.19 30.40
CA LEU A 291 -10.52 -7.44 30.20
C LEU A 291 -10.71 -6.01 30.72
N LYS A 292 -9.76 -5.50 31.51
CA LYS A 292 -9.66 -4.09 31.94
C LYS A 292 -9.18 -3.20 30.80
N ALA A 293 -9.97 -3.11 29.73
CA ALA A 293 -9.60 -2.37 28.52
C ALA A 293 -9.51 -0.85 28.77
N THR A 294 -10.24 -0.34 29.78
CA THR A 294 -10.18 1.07 30.21
C THR A 294 -8.79 1.48 30.72
N ALA A 295 -7.96 0.53 31.19
CA ALA A 295 -6.59 0.80 31.62
C ALA A 295 -5.69 1.31 30.51
N TYR A 296 -6.06 1.05 29.24
CA TYR A 296 -5.33 1.46 28.04
C TYR A 296 -6.19 2.32 27.10
N GLY A 297 -7.25 2.98 27.62
CA GLY A 297 -7.98 4.02 26.90
C GLY A 297 -9.18 3.55 26.06
N ASP A 298 -9.65 2.30 26.20
CA ASP A 298 -10.97 1.91 25.69
C ASP A 298 -12.08 2.57 26.51
N ASP A 299 -13.26 2.75 25.94
CA ASP A 299 -14.41 3.43 26.57
C ASP A 299 -15.02 2.60 27.73
N LYS A 300 -14.83 1.28 27.74
CA LYS A 300 -15.30 0.34 28.76
C LYS A 300 -14.50 -0.95 28.76
N ASP A 301 -14.59 -1.68 29.89
CA ASP A 301 -14.06 -3.03 29.98
C ASP A 301 -14.86 -4.01 29.11
N ARG A 302 -14.24 -5.11 28.70
CA ARG A 302 -14.78 -6.02 27.68
C ARG A 302 -14.85 -7.46 28.17
N VAL A 303 -15.98 -8.14 27.89
CA VAL A 303 -16.12 -9.58 28.10
C VAL A 303 -15.21 -10.33 27.15
N VAL A 304 -14.37 -11.20 27.68
CA VAL A 304 -13.47 -12.09 26.93
C VAL A 304 -14.01 -13.53 26.95
N ILE A 305 -14.44 -14.01 28.13
CA ILE A 305 -15.13 -15.30 28.27
C ILE A 305 -16.50 -15.03 28.85
N ARG A 306 -17.55 -15.57 28.25
CA ARG A 306 -18.94 -15.44 28.72
C ARG A 306 -19.18 -16.26 29.99
N ASP A 307 -20.28 -15.99 30.66
CA ASP A 307 -20.77 -16.71 31.86
C ASP A 307 -20.95 -18.21 31.65
N ASN A 308 -21.23 -18.62 30.43
CA ASN A 308 -21.31 -20.03 30.03
C ASN A 308 -19.95 -20.68 29.67
N GLY A 309 -18.84 -19.98 29.91
CA GLY A 309 -17.48 -20.46 29.62
C GLY A 309 -17.04 -20.37 28.17
N VAL A 310 -17.89 -19.83 27.26
CA VAL A 310 -17.57 -19.74 25.82
C VAL A 310 -16.77 -18.46 25.53
N PRO A 311 -15.58 -18.54 24.91
CA PRO A 311 -14.82 -17.37 24.47
C PRO A 311 -15.62 -16.48 23.52
N THR A 312 -15.42 -15.17 23.63
CA THR A 312 -15.91 -14.21 22.63
C THR A 312 -14.93 -14.11 21.45
N TYR A 313 -15.31 -13.44 20.38
CA TYR A 313 -14.39 -13.13 19.28
C TYR A 313 -13.15 -12.37 19.77
N LEU A 314 -13.31 -11.50 20.77
CA LEU A 314 -12.20 -10.77 21.37
C LEU A 314 -11.13 -11.70 21.96
N ALA A 315 -11.50 -12.85 22.51
CA ALA A 315 -10.54 -13.81 23.05
C ALA A 315 -9.62 -14.39 21.97
N ALA A 316 -10.18 -14.76 20.83
CA ALA A 316 -9.41 -15.25 19.68
C ALA A 316 -8.53 -14.14 19.11
N ASP A 317 -9.05 -12.93 18.98
CA ASP A 317 -8.30 -11.76 18.49
C ASP A 317 -7.12 -11.39 19.40
N ILE A 318 -7.30 -11.45 20.72
CA ILE A 318 -6.21 -11.26 21.69
C ILE A 318 -5.12 -12.30 21.49
N ALA A 319 -5.48 -13.58 21.40
CA ALA A 319 -4.54 -14.67 21.21
C ALA A 319 -3.80 -14.56 19.86
N TYR A 320 -4.50 -14.14 18.83
CA TYR A 320 -3.94 -13.93 17.51
C TYR A 320 -2.93 -12.75 17.49
N HIS A 321 -3.27 -11.61 18.07
CA HIS A 321 -2.34 -10.48 18.17
C HIS A 321 -1.12 -10.82 19.04
N TRP A 322 -1.33 -11.57 20.13
CA TRP A 322 -0.21 -12.10 20.92
C TRP A 322 0.69 -13.00 20.07
N ASN A 323 0.12 -13.88 19.25
CA ASN A 323 0.88 -14.71 18.31
C ASN A 323 1.70 -13.85 17.32
N LYS A 324 1.11 -12.80 16.73
CA LYS A 324 1.82 -11.88 15.83
C LYS A 324 3.05 -11.30 16.49
N PHE A 325 2.91 -10.66 17.64
CA PHE A 325 4.03 -10.02 18.36
C PHE A 325 5.06 -11.04 18.85
N SER A 326 4.64 -12.23 19.28
CA SER A 326 5.56 -13.29 19.73
C SER A 326 6.45 -13.83 18.61
N ARG A 327 6.10 -13.64 17.34
CA ARG A 327 6.94 -13.95 16.17
C ARG A 327 8.04 -12.92 15.90
N GLY A 328 8.10 -11.84 16.72
CA GLY A 328 9.18 -10.84 16.68
C GLY A 328 9.02 -9.79 15.59
N PHE A 329 7.80 -9.41 15.26
CA PHE A 329 7.53 -8.24 14.41
C PHE A 329 7.65 -6.96 15.23
N ASP A 330 8.36 -5.98 14.68
CA ASP A 330 8.52 -4.66 15.30
C ASP A 330 7.24 -3.82 15.16
N ARG A 331 6.47 -4.08 14.09
CA ARG A 331 5.19 -3.42 13.79
C ARG A 331 4.21 -4.39 13.18
N VAL A 332 2.97 -4.29 13.62
CA VAL A 332 1.82 -5.04 13.10
C VAL A 332 0.86 -4.05 12.47
N ILE A 333 0.57 -4.21 11.19
CA ILE A 333 -0.36 -3.36 10.45
C ILE A 333 -1.56 -4.21 10.02
N ASN A 334 -2.76 -3.81 10.45
CA ASN A 334 -4.01 -4.45 10.03
C ASN A 334 -4.79 -3.49 9.12
N LEU A 335 -5.21 -3.99 7.95
CA LEU A 335 -6.10 -3.25 7.04
C LEU A 335 -7.54 -3.76 7.23
N TRP A 336 -8.39 -2.97 7.89
CA TRP A 336 -9.75 -3.33 8.24
C TRP A 336 -10.79 -2.52 7.47
N GLY A 337 -12.00 -3.09 7.32
CA GLY A 337 -13.17 -2.38 6.81
C GLY A 337 -13.67 -1.29 7.77
N ALA A 338 -14.42 -0.36 7.24
CA ALA A 338 -14.93 0.81 7.99
C ALA A 338 -15.84 0.44 9.17
N ASP A 339 -16.49 -0.71 9.11
CA ASP A 339 -17.33 -1.28 10.17
C ASP A 339 -16.55 -1.67 11.45
N HIS A 340 -15.24 -1.85 11.35
CA HIS A 340 -14.36 -2.20 12.48
C HIS A 340 -13.75 -0.99 13.21
N HIS A 341 -14.06 0.25 12.84
CA HIS A 341 -13.47 1.45 13.45
C HIS A 341 -13.56 1.46 15.00
N GLY A 342 -14.72 1.10 15.55
CA GLY A 342 -14.93 1.02 17.00
C GLY A 342 -14.17 -0.09 17.73
N TYR A 343 -13.47 -0.96 16.97
CA TYR A 343 -12.71 -2.08 17.51
C TYR A 343 -11.23 -1.75 17.79
N ILE A 344 -10.73 -0.62 17.24
CA ILE A 344 -9.31 -0.24 17.29
C ILE A 344 -8.84 -0.02 18.74
N ALA A 345 -9.55 0.82 19.50
CA ALA A 345 -9.16 1.13 20.88
C ALA A 345 -9.10 -0.14 21.75
N ARG A 346 -10.06 -1.05 21.56
CA ARG A 346 -10.14 -2.35 22.22
C ARG A 346 -8.93 -3.23 21.94
N MET A 347 -8.51 -3.31 20.68
CA MET A 347 -7.33 -4.12 20.31
C MET A 347 -6.02 -3.49 20.77
N LYS A 348 -5.87 -2.17 20.68
CA LYS A 348 -4.72 -1.46 21.27
C LYS A 348 -4.63 -1.68 22.77
N ALA A 349 -5.77 -1.66 23.47
CA ALA A 349 -5.83 -1.96 24.91
C ALA A 349 -5.39 -3.41 25.22
N ALA A 350 -5.83 -4.38 24.42
CA ALA A 350 -5.41 -5.77 24.57
C ALA A 350 -3.89 -5.94 24.32
N VAL A 351 -3.33 -5.30 23.28
CA VAL A 351 -1.89 -5.31 22.98
C VAL A 351 -1.09 -4.71 24.15
N GLY A 352 -1.54 -3.58 24.71
CA GLY A 352 -0.92 -2.98 25.90
C GLY A 352 -0.95 -3.90 27.11
N ALA A 353 -2.08 -4.55 27.39
CA ALA A 353 -2.22 -5.52 28.47
C ALA A 353 -1.32 -6.76 28.26
N LEU A 354 -1.10 -7.17 27.00
CA LEU A 354 -0.14 -8.21 26.63
C LEU A 354 1.34 -7.78 26.79
N GLY A 355 1.60 -6.51 27.17
CA GLY A 355 2.94 -5.99 27.48
C GLY A 355 3.72 -5.50 26.26
N TYR A 356 3.07 -5.25 25.17
CA TYR A 356 3.64 -4.58 23.99
C TYR A 356 3.23 -3.11 23.96
N ASP A 357 3.96 -2.30 23.21
CA ASP A 357 3.55 -0.91 22.97
C ASP A 357 2.30 -0.90 22.07
N PRO A 358 1.17 -0.31 22.50
CA PRO A 358 -0.03 -0.20 21.67
C PRO A 358 0.21 0.49 20.32
N GLU A 359 1.22 1.36 20.22
CA GLU A 359 1.55 2.06 18.99
C GLU A 359 2.33 1.18 17.97
N GLN A 360 2.76 0.00 18.37
CA GLN A 360 3.27 -1.02 17.45
C GLN A 360 2.13 -1.69 16.65
N LEU A 361 0.88 -1.60 17.12
CA LEU A 361 -0.32 -1.99 16.37
C LEU A 361 -0.86 -0.76 15.62
N GLU A 362 -0.71 -0.79 14.29
CA GLU A 362 -1.27 0.20 13.38
C GLU A 362 -2.51 -0.39 12.67
N VAL A 363 -3.63 0.32 12.74
CA VAL A 363 -4.87 -0.12 12.08
C VAL A 363 -5.25 0.91 11.04
N LEU A 364 -5.30 0.46 9.80
CA LEU A 364 -5.70 1.27 8.65
C LEU A 364 -7.15 0.93 8.28
N ILE A 365 -8.00 1.95 8.22
CA ILE A 365 -9.43 1.78 7.91
C ILE A 365 -9.67 2.04 6.43
N LEU A 366 -10.15 1.01 5.76
CA LEU A 366 -10.51 1.06 4.35
C LEU A 366 -11.98 1.44 4.17
N GLN A 367 -12.23 2.54 3.48
CA GLN A 367 -13.58 3.00 3.17
C GLN A 367 -14.24 2.20 2.03
N MET A 368 -15.56 2.32 1.93
CA MET A 368 -16.40 1.58 1.00
C MET A 368 -16.11 1.93 -0.48
N VAL A 369 -16.47 1.00 -1.37
CA VAL A 369 -16.44 1.17 -2.82
C VAL A 369 -17.85 1.18 -3.37
N SER A 370 -18.15 2.14 -4.22
CA SER A 370 -19.35 2.18 -5.04
C SER A 370 -18.99 2.03 -6.52
N LEU A 371 -19.66 1.15 -7.24
CA LEU A 371 -19.44 0.95 -8.67
C LEU A 371 -20.41 1.82 -9.47
N TYR A 372 -19.88 2.48 -10.49
CA TYR A 372 -20.68 3.29 -11.43
C TYR A 372 -20.48 2.80 -12.86
N ARG A 373 -21.55 2.84 -13.65
CA ARG A 373 -21.51 2.58 -15.10
C ARG A 373 -22.36 3.63 -15.81
N ASN A 374 -21.73 4.39 -16.73
CA ASN A 374 -22.36 5.52 -17.42
C ASN A 374 -23.00 6.53 -16.44
N GLY A 375 -22.35 6.77 -15.29
CA GLY A 375 -22.85 7.67 -14.24
C GLY A 375 -23.95 7.08 -13.33
N GLU A 376 -24.39 5.85 -13.56
CA GLU A 376 -25.40 5.17 -12.75
C GLU A 376 -24.77 4.19 -11.76
N LEU A 377 -25.30 4.16 -10.53
CA LEU A 377 -24.83 3.25 -9.47
C LEU A 377 -25.19 1.80 -9.78
N VAL A 378 -24.18 0.93 -9.80
CA VAL A 378 -24.34 -0.53 -9.95
C VAL A 378 -24.48 -1.16 -8.57
N LYS A 379 -25.71 -1.53 -8.16
CA LYS A 379 -25.98 -2.07 -6.82
C LYS A 379 -25.75 -3.56 -6.69
N MET A 380 -25.95 -4.32 -7.76
CA MET A 380 -25.91 -5.78 -7.77
C MET A 380 -25.31 -6.31 -9.08
N SER A 381 -24.72 -7.50 -9.01
CA SER A 381 -24.34 -8.29 -10.16
C SER A 381 -25.59 -8.62 -11.02
N LYS A 382 -25.48 -8.40 -12.33
CA LYS A 382 -26.52 -8.80 -13.30
C LYS A 382 -26.68 -10.32 -13.38
N ARG A 383 -25.62 -11.06 -13.03
CA ARG A 383 -25.56 -12.53 -13.13
C ARG A 383 -26.23 -13.22 -11.94
N THR A 384 -26.00 -12.70 -10.73
CA THR A 384 -26.37 -13.38 -9.48
C THR A 384 -27.43 -12.67 -8.66
N GLY A 385 -27.68 -11.38 -8.92
CA GLY A 385 -28.56 -10.54 -8.08
C GLY A 385 -27.97 -10.24 -6.69
N GLN A 386 -26.71 -10.58 -6.47
CA GLN A 386 -25.96 -10.34 -5.24
C GLN A 386 -24.90 -9.24 -5.45
N SER A 387 -24.01 -9.02 -4.49
CA SER A 387 -22.90 -8.08 -4.66
C SER A 387 -22.01 -8.50 -5.83
N VAL A 388 -21.49 -7.53 -6.58
CA VAL A 388 -20.53 -7.78 -7.68
C VAL A 388 -19.28 -8.43 -7.10
N THR A 389 -18.89 -9.57 -7.67
CA THR A 389 -17.69 -10.30 -7.24
C THR A 389 -16.42 -9.67 -7.80
N LEU A 390 -15.27 -9.99 -7.19
CA LEU A 390 -13.97 -9.58 -7.70
C LEU A 390 -13.72 -10.15 -9.11
N ASN A 391 -14.09 -11.40 -9.36
CA ASN A 391 -13.92 -12.03 -10.68
C ASN A 391 -14.76 -11.35 -11.75
N GLU A 392 -16.03 -11.01 -11.45
CA GLU A 392 -16.85 -10.23 -12.40
C GLU A 392 -16.23 -8.87 -12.73
N LEU A 393 -15.64 -8.20 -11.74
CA LEU A 393 -14.91 -6.95 -11.98
C LEU A 393 -13.69 -7.17 -12.87
N ILE A 394 -12.87 -8.18 -12.58
CA ILE A 394 -11.67 -8.52 -13.37
C ILE A 394 -12.04 -8.91 -14.80
N GLU A 395 -13.10 -9.69 -14.99
CA GLU A 395 -13.61 -10.06 -16.31
C GLU A 395 -14.02 -8.83 -17.13
N GLU A 396 -14.59 -7.81 -16.49
CA GLU A 396 -15.09 -6.61 -17.16
C GLU A 396 -13.99 -5.58 -17.46
N VAL A 397 -13.16 -5.23 -16.48
CA VAL A 397 -12.19 -4.11 -16.62
C VAL A 397 -10.74 -4.56 -16.73
N GLY A 398 -10.45 -5.82 -16.44
CA GLY A 398 -9.10 -6.37 -16.33
C GLY A 398 -8.42 -6.07 -15.00
N THR A 399 -7.43 -6.91 -14.65
CA THR A 399 -6.70 -6.82 -13.38
C THR A 399 -5.98 -5.49 -13.21
N ASP A 400 -5.28 -5.00 -14.24
CA ASP A 400 -4.48 -3.78 -14.18
C ASP A 400 -5.34 -2.54 -13.90
N ALA A 401 -6.46 -2.38 -14.61
CA ALA A 401 -7.36 -1.26 -14.40
C ALA A 401 -8.00 -1.33 -13.02
N ALA A 402 -8.52 -2.50 -12.61
CA ALA A 402 -9.11 -2.67 -11.29
C ALA A 402 -8.13 -2.28 -10.18
N ARG A 403 -6.88 -2.79 -10.21
CA ARG A 403 -5.85 -2.49 -9.22
C ARG A 403 -5.48 -1.01 -9.17
N PHE A 404 -5.26 -0.40 -10.34
CA PHE A 404 -4.87 1.00 -10.42
C PHE A 404 -5.96 1.94 -9.89
N PHE A 405 -7.21 1.72 -10.28
CA PHE A 405 -8.35 2.53 -9.81
C PHE A 405 -8.56 2.40 -8.30
N PHE A 406 -8.38 1.19 -7.74
CA PHE A 406 -8.41 1.02 -6.29
C PHE A 406 -7.29 1.75 -5.56
N ALA A 407 -6.10 1.83 -6.16
CA ALA A 407 -4.93 2.48 -5.57
C ALA A 407 -4.92 4.02 -5.70
N MET A 408 -5.69 4.59 -6.63
CA MET A 408 -5.68 6.05 -6.89
C MET A 408 -6.23 6.90 -5.75
N ARG A 409 -7.11 6.36 -4.92
CA ARG A 409 -7.73 7.07 -3.81
C ARG A 409 -7.11 6.69 -2.48
N SER A 410 -7.02 7.65 -1.59
CA SER A 410 -6.62 7.39 -0.20
C SER A 410 -7.56 6.37 0.44
N ILE A 411 -7.02 5.55 1.35
CA ILE A 411 -7.76 4.46 2.00
C ILE A 411 -8.92 4.95 2.85
N ASP A 412 -8.78 6.12 3.45
CA ASP A 412 -9.77 6.79 4.31
C ASP A 412 -10.87 7.53 3.53
N SER A 413 -10.77 7.54 2.20
CA SER A 413 -11.76 8.14 1.31
C SER A 413 -12.65 7.08 0.66
N GLN A 414 -13.95 7.38 0.57
CA GLN A 414 -14.87 6.59 -0.22
C GLN A 414 -14.44 6.58 -1.70
N LEU A 415 -14.56 5.45 -2.37
CA LEU A 415 -14.17 5.30 -3.76
C LEU A 415 -15.39 5.08 -4.65
N ASP A 416 -15.63 6.00 -5.57
CA ASP A 416 -16.52 5.82 -6.70
C ASP A 416 -15.71 5.26 -7.87
N PHE A 417 -15.92 3.99 -8.17
CA PHE A 417 -15.21 3.26 -9.23
C PHE A 417 -16.02 3.34 -10.53
N ASP A 418 -15.49 4.03 -11.52
CA ASP A 418 -16.11 4.16 -12.84
C ASP A 418 -15.70 3.00 -13.76
N LEU A 419 -16.61 2.05 -13.94
CA LEU A 419 -16.44 0.89 -14.81
C LEU A 419 -16.28 1.30 -16.29
N THR A 420 -16.98 2.37 -16.71
CA THR A 420 -16.93 2.85 -18.09
C THR A 420 -15.52 3.36 -18.41
N LEU A 421 -15.02 4.27 -17.57
CA LEU A 421 -13.68 4.82 -17.72
C LEU A 421 -12.59 3.72 -17.63
N ALA A 422 -12.76 2.75 -16.73
CA ALA A 422 -11.79 1.69 -16.51
C ALA A 422 -11.64 0.75 -17.74
N THR A 423 -12.65 0.66 -18.60
CA THR A 423 -12.62 -0.14 -19.84
C THR A 423 -12.13 0.62 -21.07
N GLU A 424 -12.01 1.95 -20.98
CA GLU A 424 -11.61 2.77 -22.12
C GLU A 424 -10.14 2.57 -22.49
N LYS A 425 -9.88 2.48 -23.80
CA LYS A 425 -8.51 2.47 -24.38
C LYS A 425 -8.17 3.86 -24.91
N SER A 426 -8.17 4.83 -24.02
CA SER A 426 -7.93 6.24 -24.33
C SER A 426 -7.03 6.90 -23.27
N ASN A 427 -6.54 8.10 -23.58
CA ASN A 427 -5.72 8.87 -22.64
C ASN A 427 -6.50 9.33 -21.38
N GLU A 428 -7.80 9.21 -21.40
CA GLU A 428 -8.65 9.52 -20.24
C GLU A 428 -8.59 8.42 -19.16
N ASN A 429 -8.33 7.18 -19.59
CA ASN A 429 -8.06 6.09 -18.66
C ASN A 429 -6.61 6.18 -18.15
N PRO A 430 -6.40 6.49 -16.85
CA PRO A 430 -5.06 6.78 -16.33
C PRO A 430 -4.11 5.57 -16.40
N VAL A 431 -4.60 4.35 -16.25
CA VAL A 431 -3.73 3.17 -16.36
C VAL A 431 -3.29 2.94 -17.80
N TYR A 432 -4.22 3.09 -18.75
CA TYR A 432 -3.89 3.01 -20.18
C TYR A 432 -2.86 4.07 -20.58
N TYR A 433 -3.03 5.30 -20.11
CA TYR A 433 -2.12 6.42 -20.38
C TYR A 433 -0.68 6.14 -19.89
N ILE A 434 -0.54 5.58 -18.69
CA ILE A 434 0.78 5.24 -18.11
C ILE A 434 1.41 4.05 -18.85
N GLN A 435 0.63 3.00 -19.10
CA GLN A 435 1.10 1.83 -19.84
C GLN A 435 1.51 2.18 -21.25
N TYR A 436 0.78 3.11 -21.89
CA TYR A 436 1.13 3.61 -23.21
C TYR A 436 2.46 4.38 -23.21
N ALA A 437 2.77 5.15 -22.15
CA ALA A 437 4.09 5.77 -21.99
C ALA A 437 5.20 4.72 -21.94
N HIS A 438 5.04 3.66 -21.14
CA HIS A 438 6.00 2.56 -21.06
C HIS A 438 6.19 1.83 -22.40
N ALA A 439 5.09 1.45 -23.05
CA ALA A 439 5.11 0.76 -24.35
C ALA A 439 5.76 1.61 -25.45
N ARG A 440 5.51 2.94 -25.43
CA ARG A 440 6.14 3.90 -26.34
C ARG A 440 7.65 3.95 -26.14
N ILE A 441 8.14 4.01 -24.91
CA ILE A 441 9.58 3.94 -24.62
C ILE A 441 10.18 2.63 -25.15
N CYS A 442 9.52 1.51 -24.90
CA CYS A 442 9.96 0.21 -25.42
C CYS A 442 9.99 0.18 -26.96
N SER A 443 9.05 0.87 -27.63
CA SER A 443 9.04 1.01 -29.08
C SER A 443 10.23 1.84 -29.59
N ILE A 444 10.56 2.94 -28.92
CA ILE A 444 11.75 3.76 -29.22
C ILE A 444 13.02 2.89 -29.12
N MET A 445 13.16 2.12 -28.04
CA MET A 445 14.32 1.26 -27.85
C MET A 445 14.45 0.19 -28.93
N ARG A 446 13.33 -0.38 -29.39
CA ARG A 446 13.34 -1.33 -30.54
C ARG A 446 13.76 -0.66 -31.84
N GLN A 447 13.23 0.52 -32.13
CA GLN A 447 13.58 1.27 -33.32
C GLN A 447 15.06 1.64 -33.37
N LEU A 448 15.64 2.06 -32.23
CA LEU A 448 17.08 2.32 -32.10
C LEU A 448 17.91 1.06 -32.41
N ALA A 449 17.47 -0.10 -31.94
CA ALA A 449 18.14 -1.38 -32.25
C ALA A 449 18.02 -1.76 -33.72
N GLU A 450 16.88 -1.54 -34.38
CA GLU A 450 16.65 -1.78 -35.80
C GLU A 450 17.53 -0.87 -36.67
N GLU A 451 17.75 0.39 -36.24
CA GLU A 451 18.64 1.34 -36.88
C GLU A 451 20.13 1.11 -36.54
N ASN A 452 20.45 0.05 -35.79
CA ASN A 452 21.80 -0.29 -35.34
C ASN A 452 22.49 0.84 -34.54
N VAL A 453 21.72 1.64 -33.82
CA VAL A 453 22.27 2.66 -32.92
C VAL A 453 22.92 1.96 -31.72
N VAL A 454 24.24 2.10 -31.62
CA VAL A 454 25.01 1.56 -30.50
C VAL A 454 24.86 2.51 -29.31
N GLU A 455 24.38 1.98 -28.21
CA GLU A 455 24.25 2.73 -26.96
C GLU A 455 25.65 2.99 -26.35
N ALA A 456 25.93 4.27 -26.06
CA ALA A 456 27.17 4.64 -25.40
C ALA A 456 27.16 4.25 -23.90
N ALA A 457 28.32 3.84 -23.39
CA ALA A 457 28.48 3.53 -21.97
C ALA A 457 28.25 4.76 -21.07
N ALA A 458 28.64 5.94 -21.55
CA ALA A 458 28.42 7.25 -20.90
C ALA A 458 27.90 8.26 -21.91
N ALA A 459 27.17 9.27 -21.41
CA ALA A 459 26.66 10.38 -22.21
C ALA A 459 26.85 11.69 -21.46
N ASP A 460 26.98 12.81 -22.20
CA ASP A 460 27.02 14.15 -21.60
C ASP A 460 25.58 14.66 -21.39
N TYR A 461 25.11 14.59 -20.16
CA TYR A 461 23.76 15.01 -19.79
C TYR A 461 23.60 16.54 -19.75
N ASN A 462 24.70 17.33 -19.81
CA ASN A 462 24.62 18.80 -19.93
C ASN A 462 24.03 19.23 -21.27
N LEU A 463 23.98 18.35 -22.26
CA LEU A 463 23.36 18.59 -23.55
C LEU A 463 21.82 18.59 -23.50
N LEU A 464 21.22 18.10 -22.38
CA LEU A 464 19.78 18.13 -22.15
C LEU A 464 19.38 19.50 -21.57
N THR A 465 18.97 20.41 -22.45
CA THR A 465 18.71 21.82 -22.12
C THR A 465 17.27 22.27 -22.39
N ASP A 466 16.47 21.45 -23.08
CA ASP A 466 15.06 21.75 -23.30
C ASP A 466 14.28 21.72 -22.00
N ALA A 467 13.30 22.60 -21.83
CA ALA A 467 12.50 22.70 -20.62
C ALA A 467 11.80 21.38 -20.25
N THR A 468 11.34 20.63 -21.28
CA THR A 468 10.67 19.34 -21.07
C THR A 468 11.63 18.23 -20.62
N GLU A 469 12.89 18.26 -21.09
CA GLU A 469 13.95 17.38 -20.60
C GLU A 469 14.25 17.64 -19.12
N LEU A 470 14.42 18.91 -18.78
CA LEU A 470 14.73 19.32 -17.39
C LEU A 470 13.59 19.01 -16.42
N GLU A 471 12.33 19.21 -16.84
CA GLU A 471 11.16 18.89 -16.02
C GLU A 471 11.04 17.38 -15.81
N LEU A 472 11.29 16.57 -16.83
CA LEU A 472 11.28 15.11 -16.72
C LEU A 472 12.40 14.61 -15.76
N ILE A 473 13.62 15.17 -15.87
CA ILE A 473 14.73 14.81 -14.97
C ILE A 473 14.41 15.20 -13.52
N LYS A 474 13.87 16.40 -13.28
CA LYS A 474 13.45 16.84 -11.95
C LYS A 474 12.42 15.90 -11.35
N LYS A 475 11.40 15.51 -12.14
CA LYS A 475 10.37 14.55 -11.71
C LYS A 475 10.95 13.20 -11.34
N LEU A 476 11.87 12.66 -12.15
CA LEU A 476 12.58 11.43 -11.82
C LEU A 476 13.32 11.55 -10.48
N GLY A 477 13.94 12.70 -10.20
CA GLY A 477 14.65 12.96 -8.94
C GLY A 477 13.78 12.98 -7.70
N GLU A 478 12.47 13.23 -7.83
CA GLU A 478 11.51 13.23 -6.72
C GLU A 478 11.12 11.81 -6.27
N TYR A 479 11.44 10.78 -7.05
CA TYR A 479 10.87 9.44 -6.88
C TYR A 479 11.19 8.81 -5.53
N GLN A 480 12.45 8.83 -5.10
CA GLN A 480 12.85 8.21 -3.83
C GLN A 480 12.23 8.91 -2.62
N GLU A 481 12.19 10.26 -2.62
CA GLU A 481 11.54 11.04 -1.57
C GLU A 481 10.04 10.76 -1.52
N MET A 482 9.40 10.67 -2.68
CA MET A 482 7.98 10.32 -2.77
C MET A 482 7.73 8.91 -2.20
N LEU A 483 8.58 7.92 -2.51
CA LEU A 483 8.45 6.56 -1.97
C LEU A 483 8.61 6.53 -0.45
N GLU A 484 9.60 7.25 0.08
CA GLU A 484 9.82 7.34 1.51
C GLU A 484 8.63 7.95 2.24
N LEU A 485 8.10 9.06 1.73
CA LEU A 485 6.93 9.73 2.28
C LEU A 485 5.67 8.85 2.17
N ALA A 486 5.45 8.23 1.00
CA ALA A 486 4.33 7.32 0.78
C ALA A 486 4.36 6.12 1.73
N ALA A 487 5.55 5.54 1.96
CA ALA A 487 5.72 4.44 2.91
C ALA A 487 5.47 4.89 4.36
N LYS A 488 6.00 6.04 4.77
CA LYS A 488 5.80 6.63 6.10
C LYS A 488 4.32 6.91 6.39
N GLU A 489 3.59 7.44 5.42
CA GLU A 489 2.18 7.80 5.55
C GLU A 489 1.21 6.65 5.18
N ARG A 490 1.72 5.48 4.77
CA ARG A 490 0.91 4.35 4.24
C ARG A 490 0.05 4.76 3.03
N ALA A 491 0.51 5.72 2.26
CA ALA A 491 -0.23 6.44 1.23
C ALA A 491 0.07 5.91 -0.18
N VAL A 492 -0.42 4.71 -0.50
CA VAL A 492 -0.23 4.04 -1.81
C VAL A 492 -0.66 4.93 -2.99
N HIS A 493 -1.71 5.74 -2.83
CA HIS A 493 -2.21 6.64 -3.87
C HIS A 493 -1.17 7.67 -4.35
N ARG A 494 -0.18 8.01 -3.53
CA ARG A 494 0.93 8.88 -3.95
C ARG A 494 1.76 8.27 -5.08
N VAL A 495 1.95 6.94 -5.05
CA VAL A 495 2.66 6.22 -6.12
C VAL A 495 1.86 6.27 -7.43
N ALA A 496 0.53 6.07 -7.36
CA ALA A 496 -0.35 6.14 -8.52
C ALA A 496 -0.36 7.54 -9.15
N HIS A 497 -0.46 8.59 -8.34
CA HIS A 497 -0.41 9.98 -8.82
C HIS A 497 0.97 10.31 -9.41
N TYR A 498 2.04 9.93 -8.72
CA TYR A 498 3.39 10.19 -9.19
C TYR A 498 3.65 9.58 -10.57
N VAL A 499 3.31 8.31 -10.78
CA VAL A 499 3.56 7.63 -12.06
C VAL A 499 2.70 8.18 -13.18
N HIS A 500 1.49 8.65 -12.88
CA HIS A 500 0.62 9.35 -13.83
C HIS A 500 1.24 10.68 -14.28
N ASP A 501 1.72 11.49 -13.33
CA ASP A 501 2.40 12.76 -13.63
C ASP A 501 3.68 12.53 -14.45
N LEU A 502 4.49 11.52 -14.06
CA LEU A 502 5.71 11.16 -14.77
C LEU A 502 5.42 10.76 -16.23
N ALA A 503 4.36 9.99 -16.47
CA ALA A 503 3.91 9.62 -17.80
C ALA A 503 3.51 10.87 -18.62
N GLY A 504 2.82 11.84 -18.01
CA GLY A 504 2.46 13.11 -18.64
C GLY A 504 3.66 13.94 -19.07
N LEU A 505 4.67 14.03 -18.20
CA LEU A 505 5.93 14.73 -18.53
C LEU A 505 6.72 14.00 -19.61
N PHE A 506 6.73 12.68 -19.60
CA PHE A 506 7.34 11.90 -20.67
C PHE A 506 6.63 12.13 -22.02
N HIS A 507 5.30 12.17 -22.07
CA HIS A 507 4.57 12.47 -23.29
C HIS A 507 4.86 13.88 -23.82
N SER A 508 4.98 14.87 -22.92
CA SER A 508 5.36 16.24 -23.28
C SER A 508 6.77 16.29 -23.87
N PHE A 509 7.74 15.66 -23.20
CA PHE A 509 9.11 15.51 -23.70
C PHE A 509 9.15 14.84 -25.07
N TYR A 510 8.45 13.71 -25.23
CA TYR A 510 8.44 12.97 -26.51
C TYR A 510 7.86 13.76 -27.68
N ASN A 511 6.86 14.59 -27.43
CA ASN A 511 6.27 15.45 -28.46
C ASN A 511 7.18 16.62 -28.86
N GLN A 512 8.00 17.13 -27.92
CA GLN A 512 8.87 18.28 -28.15
C GLN A 512 10.26 17.88 -28.64
N CYS A 513 10.83 16.82 -28.10
CA CYS A 513 12.21 16.43 -28.31
C CYS A 513 12.32 15.13 -29.13
N ARG A 514 12.92 15.24 -30.32
CA ARG A 514 13.23 14.05 -31.13
C ARG A 514 14.38 13.26 -30.50
N ILE A 515 14.29 11.93 -30.53
CA ILE A 515 15.35 11.03 -30.06
C ILE A 515 16.19 10.52 -31.23
N LEU A 516 15.54 10.29 -32.39
CA LEU A 516 16.18 9.85 -33.61
C LEU A 516 16.41 11.02 -34.56
N GLY A 517 17.49 10.95 -35.36
CA GLY A 517 17.78 11.95 -36.38
C GLY A 517 18.27 13.29 -35.82
N VAL A 518 18.83 13.30 -34.61
CA VAL A 518 19.48 14.46 -33.97
C VAL A 518 20.98 14.20 -33.84
N ASP A 519 21.73 15.20 -33.33
CA ASP A 519 23.15 15.05 -33.02
C ASP A 519 23.40 13.81 -32.17
N GLN A 520 24.48 13.07 -32.47
CA GLN A 520 24.75 11.77 -31.84
C GLN A 520 24.93 11.89 -30.32
N GLU A 521 25.58 12.93 -29.82
CA GLU A 521 25.81 13.11 -28.38
C GLU A 521 24.49 13.43 -27.65
N VAL A 522 23.65 14.30 -28.24
CA VAL A 522 22.29 14.58 -27.73
C VAL A 522 21.42 13.32 -27.77
N GLN A 523 21.50 12.53 -28.85
CA GLN A 523 20.78 11.27 -28.97
C GLN A 523 21.13 10.33 -27.80
N GLN A 524 22.43 10.15 -27.49
CA GLN A 524 22.86 9.28 -26.40
C GLN A 524 22.35 9.77 -25.04
N ALA A 525 22.38 11.07 -24.78
CA ALA A 525 21.83 11.64 -23.55
C ALA A 525 20.31 11.39 -23.42
N ARG A 526 19.56 11.58 -24.52
CA ARG A 526 18.10 11.30 -24.57
C ARG A 526 17.78 9.83 -24.41
N ILE A 527 18.57 8.92 -24.97
CA ILE A 527 18.42 7.47 -24.77
C ILE A 527 18.49 7.13 -23.28
N LYS A 528 19.48 7.66 -22.55
CA LYS A 528 19.62 7.43 -21.12
C LYS A 528 18.45 7.99 -20.32
N LEU A 529 17.94 9.17 -20.68
CA LEU A 529 16.76 9.77 -20.05
C LEU A 529 15.51 8.88 -20.22
N VAL A 530 15.24 8.39 -21.43
CA VAL A 530 14.06 7.51 -21.63
C VAL A 530 14.21 6.16 -20.96
N GLN A 531 15.43 5.61 -20.85
CA GLN A 531 15.69 4.38 -20.10
C GLN A 531 15.43 4.57 -18.60
N ALA A 532 15.93 5.66 -18.01
CA ALA A 532 15.65 6.00 -16.62
C ALA A 532 14.14 6.16 -16.37
N THR A 533 13.44 6.83 -17.29
CA THR A 533 11.98 6.98 -17.23
C THR A 533 11.26 5.63 -17.29
N ARG A 534 11.68 4.74 -18.20
CA ARG A 534 11.13 3.38 -18.33
C ARG A 534 11.28 2.58 -17.03
N HIS A 535 12.47 2.60 -16.43
CA HIS A 535 12.73 1.87 -15.18
C HIS A 535 11.86 2.40 -14.04
N THR A 536 11.73 3.70 -13.91
CA THR A 536 10.92 4.33 -12.87
C THR A 536 9.43 4.04 -13.05
N ILE A 537 8.88 4.15 -14.28
CA ILE A 537 7.47 3.79 -14.56
C ILE A 537 7.23 2.32 -14.25
N LYS A 538 8.10 1.42 -14.73
CA LYS A 538 7.97 -0.03 -14.49
C LYS A 538 8.02 -0.35 -12.99
N HIS A 539 8.94 0.25 -12.26
CA HIS A 539 9.06 0.05 -10.82
C HIS A 539 7.81 0.53 -10.06
N ALA A 540 7.29 1.73 -10.39
CA ALA A 540 6.07 2.26 -9.77
C ALA A 540 4.83 1.39 -10.08
N LEU A 541 4.67 0.92 -11.32
CA LEU A 541 3.62 -0.02 -11.70
C LEU A 541 3.75 -1.35 -10.94
N ASN A 542 4.96 -1.88 -10.76
CA ASN A 542 5.19 -3.09 -9.97
C ASN A 542 4.78 -2.92 -8.51
N ILE A 543 5.04 -1.76 -7.88
CA ILE A 543 4.55 -1.45 -6.53
C ILE A 543 3.02 -1.57 -6.49
N LEU A 544 2.32 -1.04 -7.50
CA LEU A 544 0.86 -1.09 -7.58
C LEU A 544 0.34 -2.49 -8.00
N GLY A 545 1.23 -3.42 -8.37
CA GLY A 545 0.88 -4.74 -8.91
C GLY A 545 0.19 -4.66 -10.27
N VAL A 546 0.52 -3.62 -11.05
CA VAL A 546 0.04 -3.35 -12.41
C VAL A 546 1.12 -3.72 -13.41
N SER A 547 0.76 -4.31 -14.53
CA SER A 547 1.71 -4.71 -15.56
C SER A 547 2.31 -3.49 -16.28
N ALA A 548 3.53 -3.64 -16.80
CA ALA A 548 4.21 -2.67 -17.64
C ALA A 548 4.41 -3.28 -19.05
N PRO A 549 3.37 -3.24 -19.92
CA PRO A 549 3.44 -3.89 -21.22
C PRO A 549 4.47 -3.20 -22.12
N GLU A 550 5.17 -4.00 -22.91
CA GLU A 550 6.15 -3.48 -23.88
C GLU A 550 5.52 -3.13 -25.24
N ARG A 551 4.28 -3.57 -25.47
CA ARG A 551 3.49 -3.32 -26.67
C ARG A 551 2.03 -3.09 -26.27
N MET A 552 1.41 -2.13 -26.92
CA MET A 552 -0.02 -1.82 -26.78
C MET A 552 -0.62 -1.55 -28.18
#